data_08a19f97180c06c971fdee17ef445d26
#
_entry.id   08a19f97180c06c971fdee17ef445d26
#
_cell.length_a   1.000
_cell.length_b   1.000
_cell.length_c   1.000
_cell.angle_alpha   90.00
_cell.angle_beta   90.00
_cell.angle_gamma   90.00
#
_symmetry.space_group_name_H-M   'P 1'
#
loop_
_entity.id
_entity.type
_entity.pdbx_description
1 polymer ?
#
loop_
_entity_poly.entity_id
_entity_poly.type
_entity_poly.pdbx_seq_one_letter_code
_entity_poly.pdbx_strand_id
1 'polypeptide(L)'
;MLMAGDFRKGVTVEIDGQVWSIADFQHVKPGKGAAFVRTRLKNVMTGAVLERTFSPTDKYPRAHIETKEMQYLYNDGELYYFMDTETYEQLPLNYDQVEDAINFIVENMNVNIRFYKGNAFSVEAPNFVELTVTETEPGFKGDTATGTTKPATLETGYKINVPLFVNEGDRIRVDTRTGEYMERV
;
A
#
# COMPACT_ATOMS: atom_id res chain seq x y z
N MET A 1 -20.14 9.01 -11.79
CA MET A 1 -20.36 8.05 -10.71
C MET A 1 -19.59 6.76 -10.95
N LEU A 2 -19.13 6.12 -9.92
CA LEU A 2 -18.41 4.86 -9.99
C LEU A 2 -19.35 3.71 -9.64
N MET A 3 -19.39 2.66 -10.45
CA MET A 3 -20.13 1.44 -10.12
C MET A 3 -19.29 0.55 -9.19
N ALA A 4 -19.96 -0.16 -8.28
CA ALA A 4 -19.28 -1.08 -7.38
C ALA A 4 -18.51 -2.18 -8.14
N GLY A 5 -18.98 -2.56 -9.32
CA GLY A 5 -18.25 -3.48 -10.19
C GLY A 5 -16.88 -2.97 -10.65
N ASP A 6 -16.65 -1.67 -10.57
CA ASP A 6 -15.40 -1.02 -10.96
C ASP A 6 -14.52 -0.65 -9.74
N PHE A 7 -14.87 -1.09 -8.56
CA PHE A 7 -14.06 -0.84 -7.37
C PHE A 7 -12.68 -1.45 -7.52
N ARG A 8 -11.67 -0.67 -7.13
CA ARG A 8 -10.27 -1.09 -7.08
C ARG A 8 -9.65 -0.55 -5.79
N LYS A 9 -8.64 -1.22 -5.29
CA LYS A 9 -7.91 -0.79 -4.09
C LYS A 9 -7.41 0.64 -4.26
N GLY A 10 -7.66 1.48 -3.25
CA GLY A 10 -7.25 2.88 -3.23
C GLY A 10 -8.25 3.85 -3.82
N VAL A 11 -9.28 3.40 -4.51
CA VAL A 11 -10.36 4.26 -5.02
C VAL A 11 -11.16 4.82 -3.85
N THR A 12 -11.57 6.08 -3.93
CA THR A 12 -12.38 6.74 -2.91
C THR A 12 -13.77 7.07 -3.43
N VAL A 13 -14.76 6.80 -2.60
CA VAL A 13 -16.17 6.99 -2.93
C VAL A 13 -16.91 7.65 -1.77
N GLU A 14 -18.01 8.33 -2.09
CA GLU A 14 -18.93 8.85 -1.09
C GLU A 14 -20.09 7.88 -0.90
N ILE A 15 -20.32 7.47 0.35
CA ILE A 15 -21.42 6.59 0.73
C ILE A 15 -22.07 7.17 1.98
N ASP A 16 -23.37 7.46 1.91
CA ASP A 16 -24.15 7.98 3.03
C ASP A 16 -23.53 9.24 3.67
N GLY A 17 -23.00 10.13 2.83
CA GLY A 17 -22.41 11.39 3.28
C GLY A 17 -21.01 11.28 3.86
N GLN A 18 -20.41 10.11 3.81
CA GLN A 18 -19.03 9.88 4.26
C GLN A 18 -18.15 9.40 3.11
N VAL A 19 -16.85 9.67 3.23
CA VAL A 19 -15.87 9.27 2.23
C VAL A 19 -15.11 8.03 2.70
N TRP A 20 -15.06 7.03 1.81
CA TRP A 20 -14.44 5.75 2.07
C TRP A 20 -13.40 5.44 1.01
N SER A 21 -12.28 4.89 1.44
CA SER A 21 -11.28 4.30 0.56
C SER A 21 -11.52 2.80 0.46
N ILE A 22 -11.42 2.26 -0.73
CA ILE A 22 -11.52 0.81 -0.94
C ILE A 22 -10.20 0.18 -0.47
N ALA A 23 -10.23 -0.51 0.66
CA ALA A 23 -9.07 -1.18 1.21
C ALA A 23 -8.83 -2.55 0.55
N ASP A 24 -9.92 -3.25 0.24
CA ASP A 24 -9.88 -4.52 -0.47
C ASP A 24 -11.24 -4.81 -1.08
N PHE A 25 -11.29 -5.69 -2.08
CA PHE A 25 -12.54 -6.06 -2.73
C PHE A 25 -12.44 -7.46 -3.30
N GLN A 26 -13.61 -8.11 -3.44
CA GLN A 26 -13.71 -9.41 -4.06
C GLN A 26 -15.00 -9.48 -4.87
N HIS A 27 -14.88 -9.77 -6.16
CA HIS A 27 -16.02 -10.06 -7.01
C HIS A 27 -16.43 -11.51 -6.82
N VAL A 28 -17.68 -11.75 -6.46
CA VAL A 28 -18.21 -13.09 -6.24
C VAL A 28 -19.36 -13.33 -7.21
N LYS A 29 -19.25 -14.43 -7.97
CA LYS A 29 -20.30 -14.91 -8.87
C LYS A 29 -20.77 -16.27 -8.35
N PRO A 30 -21.80 -16.31 -7.50
CA PRO A 30 -22.28 -17.58 -6.98
C PRO A 30 -22.91 -18.44 -8.07
N GLY A 31 -22.90 -19.75 -7.90
CA GLY A 31 -23.57 -20.67 -8.84
C GLY A 31 -25.10 -20.48 -8.87
N LYS A 32 -25.67 -20.00 -7.77
CA LYS A 32 -27.07 -19.57 -7.67
C LYS A 32 -27.12 -18.20 -7.03
N GLY A 33 -27.94 -17.30 -7.57
CA GLY A 33 -28.10 -15.95 -7.05
C GLY A 33 -27.31 -14.91 -7.86
N ALA A 34 -27.47 -13.66 -7.48
CA ALA A 34 -26.86 -12.54 -8.17
C ALA A 34 -25.40 -12.37 -7.77
N ALA A 35 -24.58 -11.91 -8.71
CA ALA A 35 -23.20 -11.51 -8.42
C ALA A 35 -23.17 -10.35 -7.42
N PHE A 36 -22.14 -10.30 -6.60
CA PHE A 36 -21.95 -9.22 -5.63
C PHE A 36 -20.46 -8.89 -5.48
N VAL A 37 -20.18 -7.70 -4.91
CA VAL A 37 -18.83 -7.25 -4.60
C VAL A 37 -18.71 -7.12 -3.09
N ARG A 38 -17.91 -7.99 -2.48
CA ARG A 38 -17.57 -7.89 -1.05
C ARG A 38 -16.43 -6.91 -0.93
N THR A 39 -16.64 -5.85 -0.16
CA THR A 39 -15.72 -4.73 -0.11
C THR A 39 -15.35 -4.42 1.33
N ARG A 40 -14.05 -4.22 1.57
CA ARG A 40 -13.55 -3.66 2.81
C ARG A 40 -13.29 -2.18 2.60
N LEU A 41 -13.94 -1.36 3.43
CA LEU A 41 -13.91 0.09 3.34
C LEU A 41 -13.15 0.66 4.52
N LYS A 42 -12.34 1.68 4.28
CA LYS A 42 -11.68 2.46 5.32
C LYS A 42 -12.17 3.90 5.26
N ASN A 43 -12.71 4.39 6.36
CA ASN A 43 -13.16 5.79 6.44
C ASN A 43 -11.96 6.72 6.38
N VAL A 44 -11.93 7.64 5.43
CA VAL A 44 -10.76 8.51 5.23
C VAL A 44 -10.59 9.53 6.35
N MET A 45 -11.66 9.85 7.11
CA MET A 45 -11.60 10.81 8.19
C MET A 45 -11.32 10.16 9.54
N THR A 46 -11.87 8.99 9.81
CA THR A 46 -11.80 8.34 11.12
C THR A 46 -10.85 7.15 11.16
N GLY A 47 -10.48 6.58 10.01
CA GLY A 47 -9.70 5.36 9.93
C GLY A 47 -10.50 4.09 10.22
N ALA A 48 -11.79 4.19 10.55
CA ALA A 48 -12.62 3.02 10.83
C ALA A 48 -12.74 2.12 9.60
N VAL A 49 -12.68 0.82 9.84
CA VAL A 49 -12.76 -0.20 8.79
C VAL A 49 -14.05 -0.98 8.95
N LEU A 50 -14.77 -1.19 7.86
CA LEU A 50 -15.93 -2.06 7.83
C LEU A 50 -16.00 -2.84 6.53
N GLU A 51 -16.72 -3.97 6.56
CA GLU A 51 -17.02 -4.73 5.36
C GLU A 51 -18.46 -4.48 4.94
N ARG A 52 -18.68 -4.33 3.65
CA ARG A 52 -19.99 -4.13 3.06
C ARG A 52 -20.06 -4.84 1.70
N THR A 53 -21.22 -5.40 1.41
CA THR A 53 -21.50 -6.08 0.14
C THR A 53 -22.34 -5.18 -0.74
N PHE A 54 -21.93 -5.05 -2.01
CA PHE A 54 -22.60 -4.23 -3.01
C PHE A 54 -23.06 -5.06 -4.19
N SER A 55 -24.14 -4.63 -4.83
CA SER A 55 -24.42 -5.07 -6.18
C SER A 55 -23.44 -4.43 -7.15
N PRO A 56 -22.92 -5.14 -8.16
CA PRO A 56 -21.97 -4.56 -9.11
C PRO A 56 -22.49 -3.32 -9.84
N THR A 57 -23.79 -3.15 -9.91
CA THR A 57 -24.44 -2.01 -10.58
C THR A 57 -24.75 -0.85 -9.66
N ASP A 58 -24.52 -1.00 -8.35
CA ASP A 58 -24.67 0.12 -7.42
C ASP A 58 -23.69 1.23 -7.78
N LYS A 59 -24.16 2.47 -7.76
CA LYS A 59 -23.37 3.63 -8.17
C LYS A 59 -23.17 4.60 -7.00
N TYR A 60 -21.93 5.09 -6.89
CA TYR A 60 -21.56 6.06 -5.86
C TYR A 60 -20.69 7.17 -6.46
N PRO A 61 -20.82 8.41 -5.97
CA PRO A 61 -19.95 9.50 -6.40
C PRO A 61 -18.49 9.22 -6.00
N ARG A 62 -17.55 9.60 -6.87
CA ARG A 62 -16.15 9.65 -6.48
C ARG A 62 -15.91 10.84 -5.56
N ALA A 63 -15.09 10.67 -4.54
CA ALA A 63 -14.65 11.76 -3.71
C ALA A 63 -13.55 12.56 -4.42
N HIS A 64 -13.52 13.88 -4.16
CA HIS A 64 -12.45 14.75 -4.66
C HIS A 64 -11.23 14.64 -3.76
N ILE A 65 -10.15 14.10 -4.29
CA ILE A 65 -8.90 13.85 -3.57
C ILE A 65 -7.79 14.69 -4.19
N GLU A 66 -7.04 15.38 -3.33
CA GLU A 66 -5.80 16.05 -3.73
C GLU A 66 -4.62 15.14 -3.41
N THR A 67 -3.64 15.11 -4.30
CA THR A 67 -2.40 14.36 -4.10
C THR A 67 -1.23 15.33 -4.13
N LYS A 68 -0.36 15.25 -3.12
CA LYS A 68 0.86 16.04 -3.04
C LYS A 68 2.08 15.15 -2.93
N GLU A 69 3.14 15.50 -3.65
CA GLU A 69 4.45 14.87 -3.47
C GLU A 69 5.10 15.43 -2.22
N MET A 70 5.53 14.54 -1.34
CA MET A 70 6.23 14.91 -0.11
C MET A 70 7.41 13.97 0.11
N GLN A 71 8.40 14.42 0.87
CA GLN A 71 9.56 13.64 1.21
C GLN A 71 9.41 13.02 2.59
N TYR A 72 9.63 11.71 2.70
CA TYR A 72 9.69 11.05 3.99
C TYR A 72 10.98 11.44 4.70
N LEU A 73 10.88 11.98 5.91
CA LEU A 73 12.03 12.41 6.71
C LEU A 73 12.50 11.33 7.67
N TYR A 74 11.68 11.00 8.66
CA TYR A 74 12.01 10.03 9.72
C TYR A 74 10.76 9.68 10.51
N ASN A 75 10.88 8.68 11.40
CA ASN A 75 9.89 8.41 12.42
C ASN A 75 10.56 8.49 13.81
N ASP A 76 9.78 8.86 14.82
CA ASP A 76 10.24 8.97 16.20
C ASP A 76 9.76 7.81 17.08
N GLY A 77 9.21 6.76 16.48
CA GLY A 77 8.60 5.64 17.18
C GLY A 77 7.10 5.76 17.38
N GLU A 78 6.54 6.94 17.20
CA GLU A 78 5.10 7.21 17.31
C GLU A 78 4.53 7.80 16.02
N LEU A 79 5.19 8.82 15.49
CA LEU A 79 4.76 9.53 14.29
C LEU A 79 5.79 9.44 13.18
N TYR A 80 5.29 9.60 11.96
CA TYR A 80 6.08 9.59 10.74
C TYR A 80 6.04 10.98 10.14
N TYR A 81 7.20 11.56 9.88
CA TYR A 81 7.33 12.96 9.45
C TYR A 81 7.63 13.05 7.97
N PHE A 82 6.86 13.88 7.30
CA PHE A 82 6.98 14.15 5.86
C PHE A 82 7.14 15.64 5.64
N MET A 83 7.83 16.02 4.58
CA MET A 83 8.05 17.41 4.23
C MET A 83 7.51 17.67 2.83
N ASP A 84 6.71 18.74 2.70
CA ASP A 84 6.26 19.23 1.40
C ASP A 84 7.48 19.70 0.61
N THR A 85 7.68 19.17 -0.59
CA THR A 85 8.85 19.48 -1.41
C THR A 85 8.84 20.91 -1.98
N GLU A 86 7.69 21.57 -1.96
CA GLU A 86 7.52 22.95 -2.44
C GLU A 86 7.60 23.98 -1.32
N THR A 87 6.89 23.74 -0.22
CA THR A 87 6.76 24.70 0.90
C THR A 87 7.72 24.44 2.03
N TYR A 88 8.31 23.23 2.11
CA TYR A 88 9.18 22.76 3.19
C TYR A 88 8.47 22.61 4.54
N GLU A 89 7.14 22.69 4.55
CA GLU A 89 6.37 22.41 5.76
C GLU A 89 6.41 20.93 6.10
N GLN A 90 6.54 20.64 7.39
CA GLN A 90 6.54 19.26 7.89
C GLN A 90 5.14 18.84 8.31
N LEU A 91 4.82 17.59 8.04
CA LEU A 91 3.52 16.98 8.35
C LEU A 91 3.76 15.69 9.14
N PRO A 92 3.26 15.60 10.39
CA PRO A 92 3.31 14.35 11.15
C PRO A 92 2.09 13.49 10.81
N LEU A 93 2.33 12.20 10.56
CA LEU A 93 1.27 11.22 10.30
C LEU A 93 1.39 10.05 11.27
N ASN A 94 0.26 9.44 11.60
CA ASN A 94 0.23 8.24 12.42
C ASN A 94 0.36 6.97 11.56
N TYR A 95 0.48 5.81 12.20
CA TYR A 95 0.65 4.54 11.51
C TYR A 95 -0.52 4.23 10.56
N ASP A 96 -1.76 4.51 10.95
CA ASP A 96 -2.93 4.22 10.12
C ASP A 96 -2.90 4.95 8.79
N GLN A 97 -2.27 6.12 8.75
CA GLN A 97 -2.14 6.91 7.53
C GLN A 97 -1.00 6.43 6.63
N VAL A 98 0.02 5.78 7.18
CA VAL A 98 1.22 5.37 6.44
C VAL A 98 1.32 3.86 6.20
N GLU A 99 0.43 3.06 6.77
CA GLU A 99 0.57 1.60 6.80
C GLU A 99 0.77 0.95 5.43
N ASP A 100 0.16 1.50 4.37
CA ASP A 100 0.29 0.94 3.03
C ASP A 100 1.66 1.18 2.40
N ALA A 101 2.38 2.20 2.85
CA ALA A 101 3.65 2.58 2.25
C ALA A 101 4.86 2.27 3.13
N ILE A 102 4.68 2.18 4.45
CA ILE A 102 5.80 2.18 5.40
C ILE A 102 6.76 1.00 5.21
N ASN A 103 6.28 -0.12 4.70
CA ASN A 103 7.11 -1.29 4.43
C ASN A 103 8.10 -1.09 3.28
N PHE A 104 7.93 -0.04 2.48
CA PHE A 104 8.65 0.17 1.24
C PHE A 104 9.40 1.49 1.15
N ILE A 105 9.27 2.36 2.14
CA ILE A 105 9.87 3.69 2.09
C ILE A 105 11.00 3.83 3.11
N VAL A 106 12.02 4.55 2.69
CA VAL A 106 13.17 4.89 3.53
C VAL A 106 13.32 6.41 3.59
N GLU A 107 14.09 6.90 4.55
CA GLU A 107 14.35 8.33 4.73
C GLU A 107 14.82 8.99 3.43
N ASN A 108 14.33 10.18 3.18
CA ASN A 108 14.60 11.01 2.00
C ASN A 108 13.96 10.55 0.70
N MET A 109 13.13 9.52 0.74
CA MET A 109 12.37 9.07 -0.41
C MET A 109 11.14 9.95 -0.63
N ASN A 110 10.86 10.30 -1.89
CA ASN A 110 9.64 11.01 -2.24
C ASN A 110 8.47 10.04 -2.37
N VAL A 111 7.34 10.46 -1.84
CA VAL A 111 6.09 9.70 -1.84
C VAL A 111 4.93 10.61 -2.23
N ASN A 112 3.80 10.03 -2.56
CA ASN A 112 2.57 10.76 -2.80
C ASN A 112 1.66 10.63 -1.59
N ILE A 113 1.19 11.76 -1.06
CA ILE A 113 0.24 11.79 0.06
C ILE A 113 -1.10 12.28 -0.45
N ARG A 114 -2.13 11.53 -0.12
CA ARG A 114 -3.51 11.82 -0.53
C ARG A 114 -4.23 12.55 0.59
N PHE A 115 -4.94 13.63 0.19
CA PHE A 115 -5.67 14.51 1.09
C PHE A 115 -7.14 14.59 0.70
N TYR A 116 -7.99 14.60 1.72
CA TYR A 116 -9.41 14.92 1.56
C TYR A 116 -9.73 16.13 2.44
N LYS A 117 -10.20 17.21 1.83
CA LYS A 117 -10.49 18.49 2.52
C LYS A 117 -9.34 18.93 3.43
N GLY A 118 -8.12 18.84 2.93
CA GLY A 118 -6.91 19.27 3.66
C GLY A 118 -6.38 18.28 4.68
N ASN A 119 -7.03 17.13 4.87
CA ASN A 119 -6.59 16.10 5.82
C ASN A 119 -5.92 14.94 5.07
N ALA A 120 -4.67 14.65 5.41
CA ALA A 120 -3.96 13.50 4.88
C ALA A 120 -4.58 12.19 5.39
N PHE A 121 -4.81 11.23 4.51
CA PHE A 121 -5.39 9.96 4.92
C PHE A 121 -4.63 8.75 4.38
N SER A 122 -3.75 8.91 3.42
CA SER A 122 -3.01 7.79 2.81
C SER A 122 -1.69 8.26 2.23
N VAL A 123 -0.68 7.41 2.35
CA VAL A 123 0.63 7.60 1.72
C VAL A 123 0.81 6.50 0.69
N GLU A 124 1.21 6.87 -0.51
CA GLU A 124 1.50 5.95 -1.60
C GLU A 124 3.00 5.93 -1.87
N ALA A 125 3.61 4.76 -1.73
CA ALA A 125 4.99 4.55 -2.15
C ALA A 125 5.08 4.60 -3.69
N PRO A 126 6.26 4.91 -4.25
CA PRO A 126 6.48 4.69 -5.68
C PRO A 126 6.15 3.24 -6.05
N ASN A 127 5.71 3.00 -7.28
CA ASN A 127 5.34 1.65 -7.73
C ASN A 127 6.50 0.65 -7.63
N PHE A 128 7.73 1.14 -7.81
CA PHE A 128 8.94 0.34 -7.70
C PHE A 128 9.93 1.06 -6.79
N VAL A 129 10.53 0.32 -5.87
CA VAL A 129 11.56 0.85 -4.97
C VAL A 129 12.76 -0.07 -4.99
N GLU A 130 13.93 0.51 -4.72
CA GLU A 130 15.17 -0.24 -4.56
C GLU A 130 15.52 -0.25 -3.07
N LEU A 131 15.66 -1.45 -2.52
CA LEU A 131 15.92 -1.65 -1.10
C LEU A 131 17.04 -2.67 -0.93
N THR A 132 17.83 -2.48 0.13
CA THR A 132 18.91 -3.38 0.48
C THR A 132 18.40 -4.53 1.34
N VAL A 133 18.85 -5.74 1.04
CA VAL A 133 18.60 -6.92 1.86
C VAL A 133 19.54 -6.87 3.07
N THR A 134 18.98 -6.81 4.26
CA THR A 134 19.74 -6.74 5.50
C THR A 134 19.98 -8.10 6.15
N GLU A 135 19.09 -9.06 5.89
CA GLU A 135 19.17 -10.41 6.45
C GLU A 135 18.54 -11.42 5.49
N THR A 136 19.25 -12.48 5.19
CA THR A 136 18.74 -13.64 4.47
C THR A 136 19.64 -14.83 4.71
N GLU A 137 19.09 -16.03 4.57
CA GLU A 137 19.88 -17.26 4.66
C GLU A 137 20.61 -17.54 3.34
N PRO A 138 21.75 -18.25 3.37
CA PRO A 138 22.39 -18.73 2.15
C PRO A 138 21.46 -19.69 1.41
N GLY A 139 21.41 -19.56 0.07
CA GLY A 139 20.72 -20.53 -0.78
C GLY A 139 21.62 -21.73 -1.07
N PHE A 140 21.13 -22.95 -0.86
CA PHE A 140 21.88 -24.17 -1.12
C PHE A 140 21.39 -24.86 -2.40
N LYS A 141 22.33 -25.35 -3.20
CA LYS A 141 22.02 -26.25 -4.33
C LYS A 141 21.43 -27.54 -3.77
N GLY A 142 20.25 -27.90 -4.23
CA GLY A 142 19.54 -29.09 -3.77
C GLY A 142 18.29 -28.81 -2.96
N ASP A 143 18.12 -27.61 -2.43
CA ASP A 143 16.87 -27.16 -1.79
C ASP A 143 15.81 -26.75 -2.82
N THR A 144 15.84 -27.41 -3.97
CA THR A 144 15.09 -26.95 -5.14
C THR A 144 13.84 -27.76 -5.42
N ALA A 145 13.52 -28.72 -4.56
CA ALA A 145 12.43 -29.64 -4.88
C ALA A 145 11.07 -28.92 -5.02
N THR A 146 10.84 -27.79 -4.35
CA THR A 146 9.56 -27.07 -4.41
C THR A 146 9.69 -25.57 -4.18
N GLY A 147 10.86 -25.07 -3.86
CA GLY A 147 11.04 -23.65 -3.54
C GLY A 147 12.26 -23.10 -4.26
N THR A 148 12.01 -22.22 -5.20
CA THR A 148 13.07 -21.43 -5.82
C THR A 148 13.29 -20.11 -5.08
N THR A 149 12.61 -19.90 -3.96
CA THR A 149 12.68 -18.67 -3.17
C THR A 149 13.02 -18.97 -1.71
N LYS A 150 13.48 -17.93 -1.04
CA LYS A 150 13.74 -17.90 0.40
C LYS A 150 13.31 -16.57 1.01
N PRO A 151 13.04 -16.51 2.33
CA PRO A 151 12.74 -15.25 3.00
C PRO A 151 13.97 -14.35 3.04
N ALA A 152 13.74 -13.05 2.87
CA ALA A 152 14.72 -12.00 3.07
C ALA A 152 14.11 -10.83 3.82
N THR A 153 14.87 -10.21 4.71
CA THR A 153 14.48 -9.00 5.41
C THR A 153 15.12 -7.80 4.71
N LEU A 154 14.30 -6.82 4.40
CA LEU A 154 14.73 -5.58 3.76
C LEU A 154 15.15 -4.56 4.81
N GLU A 155 15.84 -3.50 4.38
CA GLU A 155 16.30 -2.42 5.26
C GLU A 155 15.15 -1.71 6.01
N THR A 156 13.92 -1.81 5.49
CA THR A 156 12.71 -1.30 6.15
C THR A 156 12.20 -2.21 7.27
N GLY A 157 12.75 -3.41 7.41
CA GLY A 157 12.25 -4.45 8.30
C GLY A 157 11.21 -5.38 7.70
N TYR A 158 10.72 -5.08 6.50
CA TYR A 158 9.74 -5.91 5.82
C TYR A 158 10.37 -7.17 5.26
N LYS A 159 9.66 -8.29 5.35
CA LYS A 159 10.13 -9.60 4.85
C LYS A 159 9.41 -9.96 3.56
N ILE A 160 10.17 -10.36 2.57
CA ILE A 160 9.66 -10.84 1.29
C ILE A 160 10.39 -12.12 0.87
N ASN A 161 9.85 -12.79 -0.12
CA ASN A 161 10.52 -13.94 -0.74
C ASN A 161 11.40 -13.46 -1.90
N VAL A 162 12.61 -13.95 -1.95
CA VAL A 162 13.59 -13.63 -2.99
C VAL A 162 14.17 -14.92 -3.59
N PRO A 163 14.73 -14.86 -4.80
CA PRO A 163 15.46 -16.01 -5.37
C PRO A 163 16.62 -16.44 -4.47
N LEU A 164 17.01 -17.71 -4.57
CA LEU A 164 18.05 -18.28 -3.72
C LEU A 164 19.41 -17.59 -3.88
N PHE A 165 19.69 -17.00 -5.05
CA PHE A 165 20.96 -16.33 -5.32
C PHE A 165 21.13 -14.96 -4.66
N VAL A 166 20.07 -14.40 -4.08
CA VAL A 166 20.14 -13.10 -3.39
C VAL A 166 20.86 -13.27 -2.06
N ASN A 167 21.80 -12.38 -1.77
CA ASN A 167 22.61 -12.38 -0.56
C ASN A 167 22.37 -11.14 0.28
N GLU A 168 22.77 -11.20 1.55
CA GLU A 168 22.82 -10.00 2.40
C GLU A 168 23.69 -8.94 1.74
N GLY A 169 23.23 -7.69 1.82
CA GLY A 169 23.90 -6.55 1.19
C GLY A 169 23.49 -6.30 -0.25
N ASP A 170 22.81 -7.24 -0.89
CA ASP A 170 22.32 -7.04 -2.25
C ASP A 170 21.21 -6.00 -2.26
N ARG A 171 21.22 -5.16 -3.29
CA ARG A 171 20.16 -4.20 -3.56
C ARG A 171 19.20 -4.80 -4.57
N ILE A 172 17.92 -4.76 -4.25
CA ILE A 172 16.88 -5.36 -5.09
C ILE A 172 15.79 -4.35 -5.40
N ARG A 173 15.12 -4.55 -6.52
CA ARG A 173 13.92 -3.80 -6.88
C ARG A 173 12.69 -4.59 -6.47
N VAL A 174 11.76 -3.90 -5.84
CA VAL A 174 10.51 -4.45 -5.32
C VAL A 174 9.33 -3.72 -5.95
N ASP A 175 8.32 -4.46 -6.39
CA ASP A 175 7.03 -3.90 -6.79
C ASP A 175 6.21 -3.65 -5.52
N THR A 176 5.97 -2.39 -5.19
CA THR A 176 5.26 -2.02 -3.96
C THR A 176 3.77 -2.34 -3.99
N ARG A 177 3.22 -2.53 -5.20
CA ARG A 177 1.79 -2.87 -5.36
C ARG A 177 1.50 -4.30 -4.93
N THR A 178 2.47 -5.20 -5.09
CA THR A 178 2.34 -6.62 -4.75
C THR A 178 3.24 -7.05 -3.59
N GLY A 179 4.28 -6.27 -3.28
CA GLY A 179 5.30 -6.63 -2.31
C GLY A 179 6.30 -7.66 -2.84
N GLU A 180 6.35 -7.89 -4.14
CA GLU A 180 7.15 -8.94 -4.75
C GLU A 180 8.49 -8.45 -5.26
N TYR A 181 9.49 -9.33 -5.18
CA TYR A 181 10.80 -9.16 -5.79
C TYR A 181 10.67 -9.05 -7.32
N MET A 182 11.39 -8.10 -7.89
CA MET A 182 11.44 -7.92 -9.35
C MET A 182 12.79 -8.33 -9.93
N GLU A 183 13.86 -7.75 -9.41
CA GLU A 183 15.20 -8.02 -9.91
C GLU A 183 16.26 -7.58 -8.91
N ARG A 184 17.47 -8.10 -9.06
CA ARG A 184 18.65 -7.61 -8.34
C ARG A 184 19.27 -6.47 -9.16
N VAL A 185 19.55 -5.39 -8.45
CA VAL A 185 20.09 -4.16 -9.08
C VAL A 185 21.60 -4.07 -8.96
#